data_c4a874950fe6448f63f0b247b4e7b806
#
_entry.id   c4a874950fe6448f63f0b247b4e7b806
#
_cell.length_a   1.000
_cell.length_b   1.000
_cell.length_c   1.000
_cell.angle_alpha   90.00
_cell.angle_beta   90.00
_cell.angle_gamma   90.00
#
_symmetry.space_group_name_H-M   'P 1'
#
loop_
_entity.id
_entity.type
_entity.pdbx_description
1 polymer ?
#
loop_
_entity_poly.entity_id
_entity_poly.type
_entity_poly.pdbx_seq_one_letter_code
_entity_poly.pdbx_strand_id
1 'polypeptide(L)'
;MCIRDSALSATFTILICTKLNLQVGTTVAVLTSVAMIPGIHEAYVFNFFSRLLTALIGLVTAGLVNFIILPPKYYHQLEEQLALSEKKMYRLFYERCNELLLGKFSSEKTSKELSKLNIIAQKVETLMSYQRDELHYHKNEDNWKLLNRLTNRAYNNRLFISHLSNIIYLPKHTSIAFDANEKIALINISNSINGIIQKGSFARQKKSIATLKSSVKQMDEFDQNQMKSTLIYEILLIYKILDSRYAK
;
A
#
# COMPACT_ATOMS: atom_id res chain seq x y z
N MET A 1 14.63 46.75 -2.17
CA MET A 1 14.33 45.45 -1.53
C MET A 1 15.26 44.43 -2.12
N CYS A 2 16.17 43.83 -1.35
CA CYS A 2 17.17 42.92 -1.91
C CYS A 2 16.59 41.51 -2.06
N ILE A 3 16.48 41.03 -3.28
CA ILE A 3 16.18 39.62 -3.63
C ILE A 3 17.08 38.66 -2.82
N ARG A 4 18.26 39.11 -2.49
CA ARG A 4 19.28 38.41 -1.70
C ARG A 4 18.84 38.09 -0.28
N ASP A 5 18.10 39.01 0.37
CA ASP A 5 17.64 38.84 1.76
C ASP A 5 16.49 37.83 1.84
N SER A 6 15.58 37.83 0.85
CA SER A 6 14.50 36.85 0.73
C SER A 6 15.04 35.44 0.45
N ALA A 7 16.06 35.33 -0.39
CA ALA A 7 16.69 34.04 -0.69
C ALA A 7 17.42 33.46 0.53
N LEU A 8 18.14 34.31 1.29
CA LEU A 8 18.83 33.88 2.52
C LEU A 8 17.84 33.42 3.59
N SER A 9 16.75 34.18 3.79
CA SER A 9 15.70 33.81 4.75
C SER A 9 15.01 32.48 4.38
N ALA A 10 14.67 32.30 3.09
CA ALA A 10 14.08 31.04 2.61
C ALA A 10 15.02 29.85 2.80
N THR A 11 16.30 30.03 2.47
CA THR A 11 17.32 28.97 2.60
C THR A 11 17.50 28.57 4.08
N PHE A 12 17.58 29.55 4.97
CA PHE A 12 17.71 29.30 6.42
C PHE A 12 16.49 28.58 7.00
N THR A 13 15.29 28.97 6.57
CA THR A 13 14.03 28.34 6.97
C THR A 13 13.98 26.89 6.51
N ILE A 14 14.38 26.59 5.28
CA ILE A 14 14.45 25.22 4.73
C ILE A 14 15.42 24.37 5.56
N LEU A 15 16.61 24.89 5.86
CA LEU A 15 17.61 24.17 6.67
C LEU A 15 17.09 23.83 8.06
N ILE A 16 16.41 24.76 8.75
CA ILE A 16 15.82 24.53 10.06
C ILE A 16 14.72 23.49 9.98
N CYS A 17 13.78 23.63 9.03
CA CYS A 17 12.68 22.69 8.86
C CYS A 17 13.17 21.27 8.54
N THR A 18 14.22 21.15 7.71
CA THR A 18 14.84 19.86 7.39
C THR A 18 15.50 19.23 8.61
N LYS A 19 16.23 20.04 9.40
CA LYS A 19 16.90 19.56 10.62
C LYS A 19 15.92 19.11 11.71
N LEU A 20 14.73 19.73 11.76
CA LEU A 20 13.66 19.42 12.72
C LEU A 20 12.67 18.37 12.19
N ASN A 21 12.90 17.79 10.99
CA ASN A 21 11.98 16.84 10.33
C ASN A 21 10.55 17.36 10.08
N LEU A 22 10.40 18.69 9.93
CA LEU A 22 9.11 19.36 9.69
C LEU A 22 8.80 19.49 8.19
N GLN A 23 8.89 18.41 7.43
CA GLN A 23 8.76 18.43 5.95
C GLN A 23 7.41 18.97 5.47
N VAL A 24 6.31 18.62 6.14
CA VAL A 24 4.96 19.06 5.75
C VAL A 24 4.76 20.57 5.94
N GLY A 25 5.42 21.18 6.94
CA GLY A 25 5.31 22.60 7.25
C GLY A 25 6.28 23.49 6.46
N THR A 26 7.24 22.92 5.76
CA THR A 26 8.35 23.69 5.11
C THR A 26 7.83 24.72 4.10
N THR A 27 6.86 24.37 3.27
CA THR A 27 6.29 25.28 2.27
C THR A 27 5.61 26.50 2.92
N VAL A 28 4.84 26.26 3.98
CA VAL A 28 4.16 27.34 4.72
C VAL A 28 5.17 28.21 5.46
N ALA A 29 6.18 27.61 6.09
CA ALA A 29 7.24 28.32 6.80
C ALA A 29 8.06 29.22 5.85
N VAL A 30 8.40 28.74 4.66
CA VAL A 30 9.11 29.54 3.65
C VAL A 30 8.25 30.69 3.12
N LEU A 31 6.99 30.44 2.79
CA LEU A 31 6.06 31.49 2.36
C LEU A 31 5.91 32.57 3.42
N THR A 32 5.75 32.18 4.69
CA THR A 32 5.61 33.12 5.81
C THR A 32 6.89 33.92 6.03
N SER A 33 8.06 33.29 5.95
CA SER A 33 9.35 33.97 6.14
C SER A 33 9.60 35.01 5.05
N VAL A 34 9.28 34.69 3.79
CA VAL A 34 9.42 35.63 2.65
C VAL A 34 8.38 36.77 2.74
N ALA A 35 7.14 36.47 3.17
CA ALA A 35 6.08 37.46 3.32
C ALA A 35 6.35 38.46 4.49
N MET A 36 7.21 38.08 5.44
CA MET A 36 7.58 38.97 6.55
C MET A 36 8.58 40.07 6.20
N ILE A 37 9.31 39.95 5.08
CA ILE A 37 10.41 40.87 4.69
C ILE A 37 9.94 42.21 4.14
N PRO A 38 8.82 42.39 3.42
CA PRO A 38 8.44 43.70 2.87
C PRO A 38 7.74 44.60 3.91
N GLY A 39 8.20 45.84 4.01
CA GLY A 39 7.45 46.93 4.67
C GLY A 39 7.99 47.41 6.04
N ILE A 40 9.26 47.20 6.28
CA ILE A 40 9.88 47.58 7.57
C ILE A 40 10.61 48.91 7.40
N HIS A 41 9.93 50.04 7.64
CA HIS A 41 10.65 51.32 7.64
C HIS A 41 10.69 52.04 8.98
N GLU A 42 9.78 51.80 9.96
CA GLU A 42 9.81 52.63 11.17
C GLU A 42 9.58 51.93 12.53
N ALA A 43 9.24 50.62 12.59
CA ALA A 43 9.08 49.93 13.88
C ALA A 43 9.35 48.40 13.75
N TYR A 44 10.59 48.04 13.49
CA TYR A 44 11.02 46.66 13.22
C TYR A 44 10.54 45.68 14.30
N VAL A 45 10.75 45.98 15.56
CA VAL A 45 10.42 45.10 16.69
C VAL A 45 8.91 44.92 16.82
N PHE A 46 8.13 45.99 16.76
CA PHE A 46 6.68 45.95 16.88
C PHE A 46 6.02 45.20 15.73
N ASN A 47 6.45 45.44 14.49
CA ASN A 47 5.94 44.77 13.31
C ASN A 47 6.29 43.27 13.31
N PHE A 48 7.48 42.91 13.80
CA PHE A 48 7.89 41.52 13.95
C PHE A 48 6.98 40.80 14.97
N PHE A 49 6.81 41.35 16.16
CA PHE A 49 5.96 40.74 17.20
C PHE A 49 4.49 40.68 16.80
N SER A 50 3.95 41.70 16.13
CA SER A 50 2.58 41.70 15.64
C SER A 50 2.33 40.59 14.64
N ARG A 51 3.23 40.40 13.69
CA ARG A 51 3.14 39.33 12.69
C ARG A 51 3.35 37.92 13.28
N LEU A 52 4.30 37.80 14.21
CA LEU A 52 4.51 36.58 14.96
C LEU A 52 3.26 36.17 15.73
N LEU A 53 2.65 37.13 16.44
CA LEU A 53 1.42 36.91 17.21
C LEU A 53 0.25 36.49 16.29
N THR A 54 0.09 37.16 15.16
CA THR A 54 -0.96 36.82 14.16
C THR A 54 -0.77 35.43 13.60
N ALA A 55 0.47 35.05 13.26
CA ALA A 55 0.79 33.70 12.77
C ALA A 55 0.52 32.64 13.86
N LEU A 56 0.86 32.93 15.12
CA LEU A 56 0.65 32.04 16.25
C LEU A 56 -0.84 31.86 16.56
N ILE A 57 -1.64 32.91 16.52
CA ILE A 57 -3.10 32.85 16.66
C ILE A 57 -3.70 32.03 15.53
N GLY A 58 -3.28 32.24 14.28
CA GLY A 58 -3.73 31.46 13.13
C GLY A 58 -3.42 29.98 13.26
N LEU A 59 -2.21 29.65 13.70
CA LEU A 59 -1.77 28.27 13.91
C LEU A 59 -2.55 27.58 15.03
N VAL A 60 -2.72 28.26 16.18
CA VAL A 60 -3.51 27.75 17.31
C VAL A 60 -4.96 27.55 16.91
N THR A 61 -5.56 28.53 16.23
CA THR A 61 -6.96 28.43 15.76
C THR A 61 -7.13 27.29 14.78
N ALA A 62 -6.24 27.17 13.79
CA ALA A 62 -6.27 26.07 12.83
C ALA A 62 -6.09 24.70 13.53
N GLY A 63 -5.18 24.61 14.50
CA GLY A 63 -4.97 23.42 15.31
C GLY A 63 -6.22 23.03 16.12
N LEU A 64 -6.86 24.00 16.79
CA LEU A 64 -8.08 23.79 17.56
C LEU A 64 -9.25 23.37 16.66
N VAL A 65 -9.43 24.02 15.51
CA VAL A 65 -10.47 23.64 14.55
C VAL A 65 -10.26 22.20 14.03
N ASN A 66 -9.04 21.86 13.68
CA ASN A 66 -8.70 20.52 13.21
C ASN A 66 -8.89 19.45 14.31
N PHE A 67 -8.57 19.80 15.56
CA PHE A 67 -8.72 18.89 16.69
C PHE A 67 -10.18 18.68 17.12
N ILE A 68 -11.01 19.72 17.10
CA ILE A 68 -12.38 19.68 17.65
C ILE A 68 -13.41 19.33 16.57
N ILE A 69 -13.27 19.87 15.36
CA ILE A 69 -14.33 19.81 14.34
C ILE A 69 -14.14 18.65 13.36
N LEU A 70 -12.89 18.28 13.05
CA LEU A 70 -12.58 17.29 12.04
C LEU A 70 -11.46 16.34 12.49
N PRO A 71 -11.69 15.45 13.46
CA PRO A 71 -10.79 14.33 13.62
C PRO A 71 -10.88 13.49 12.31
N PRO A 72 -9.81 13.39 11.53
CA PRO A 72 -9.86 12.70 10.25
C PRO A 72 -10.14 11.21 10.50
N LYS A 73 -11.33 10.75 10.13
CA LYS A 73 -11.74 9.33 10.27
C LYS A 73 -11.13 8.52 9.13
N TYR A 74 -9.85 8.19 9.24
CA TYR A 74 -9.14 7.41 8.22
C TYR A 74 -9.58 5.95 8.14
N TYR A 75 -10.25 5.38 9.17
CA TYR A 75 -10.69 3.99 9.21
C TYR A 75 -11.56 3.59 8.03
N HIS A 76 -12.56 4.40 7.69
CA HIS A 76 -13.46 4.10 6.58
C HIS A 76 -12.70 4.08 5.24
N GLN A 77 -11.85 5.08 5.01
CA GLN A 77 -11.03 5.14 3.80
C GLN A 77 -10.04 3.96 3.73
N LEU A 78 -9.44 3.60 4.88
CA LEU A 78 -8.51 2.48 4.98
C LEU A 78 -9.20 1.16 4.65
N GLU A 79 -10.39 0.92 5.19
CA GLU A 79 -11.17 -0.28 4.95
C GLU A 79 -11.62 -0.39 3.49
N GLU A 80 -12.07 0.72 2.90
CA GLU A 80 -12.44 0.81 1.48
C GLU A 80 -11.25 0.52 0.55
N GLN A 81 -10.08 1.12 0.81
CA GLN A 81 -8.87 0.89 0.01
C GLN A 81 -8.36 -0.56 0.15
N LEU A 82 -8.47 -1.15 1.33
CA LEU A 82 -8.14 -2.56 1.55
C LEU A 82 -9.08 -3.48 0.77
N ALA A 83 -10.39 -3.24 0.82
CA ALA A 83 -11.37 -4.02 0.08
C ALA A 83 -11.17 -3.90 -1.44
N LEU A 84 -10.88 -2.68 -1.94
CA LEU A 84 -10.56 -2.44 -3.34
C LEU A 84 -9.28 -3.18 -3.77
N SER A 85 -8.24 -3.12 -2.94
CA SER A 85 -6.99 -3.85 -3.16
C SER A 85 -7.23 -5.35 -3.27
N GLU A 86 -7.99 -5.93 -2.35
CA GLU A 86 -8.30 -7.35 -2.33
C GLU A 86 -9.08 -7.80 -3.57
N LYS A 87 -10.11 -7.06 -3.95
CA LYS A 87 -10.90 -7.37 -5.15
C LYS A 87 -10.03 -7.36 -6.41
N LYS A 88 -9.15 -6.37 -6.56
CA LYS A 88 -8.22 -6.28 -7.70
C LYS A 88 -7.18 -7.39 -7.68
N MET A 89 -6.62 -7.69 -6.54
CA MET A 89 -5.60 -8.71 -6.31
C MET A 89 -6.12 -10.11 -6.67
N TYR A 90 -7.31 -10.47 -6.19
CA TYR A 90 -7.93 -11.77 -6.49
C TYR A 90 -8.29 -11.89 -7.98
N ARG A 91 -8.82 -10.81 -8.57
CA ARG A 91 -9.13 -10.78 -10.00
C ARG A 91 -7.87 -10.95 -10.84
N LEU A 92 -6.81 -10.24 -10.51
CA LEU A 92 -5.54 -10.31 -11.24
C LEU A 92 -4.92 -11.71 -11.15
N PHE A 93 -5.00 -12.34 -9.98
CA PHE A 93 -4.57 -13.73 -9.80
C PHE A 93 -5.38 -14.69 -10.66
N TYR A 94 -6.71 -14.56 -10.67
CA TYR A 94 -7.60 -15.39 -11.48
C TYR A 94 -7.30 -15.24 -12.99
N GLU A 95 -7.17 -14.00 -13.48
CA GLU A 95 -6.81 -13.71 -14.87
C GLU A 95 -5.46 -14.33 -15.21
N ARG A 96 -4.48 -14.22 -14.31
CA ARG A 96 -3.14 -14.78 -14.52
C ARG A 96 -3.10 -16.30 -14.52
N CYS A 97 -3.84 -16.97 -13.65
CA CYS A 97 -3.97 -18.42 -13.69
C CYS A 97 -4.57 -18.92 -15.02
N ASN A 98 -5.57 -18.20 -15.54
CA ASN A 98 -6.16 -18.55 -16.84
C ASN A 98 -5.17 -18.35 -18.00
N GLU A 99 -4.39 -17.27 -18.00
CA GLU A 99 -3.31 -17.06 -18.99
C GLU A 99 -2.27 -18.19 -18.95
N LEU A 100 -1.87 -18.62 -17.74
CA LEU A 100 -0.95 -19.74 -17.55
C LEU A 100 -1.50 -21.05 -18.14
N LEU A 101 -2.78 -21.32 -17.92
CA LEU A 101 -3.44 -22.54 -18.43
C LEU A 101 -3.58 -22.53 -19.96
N LEU A 102 -3.77 -21.36 -20.56
CA LEU A 102 -3.91 -21.18 -22.01
C LEU A 102 -2.58 -21.06 -22.75
N GLY A 103 -1.47 -20.90 -22.03
CA GLY A 103 -0.15 -20.64 -22.60
C GLY A 103 -0.03 -19.30 -23.34
N LYS A 104 -0.96 -18.37 -23.09
CA LYS A 104 -1.00 -17.04 -23.70
C LYS A 104 -0.69 -15.97 -22.65
N PHE A 105 0.51 -15.42 -22.69
CA PHE A 105 0.96 -14.43 -21.73
C PHE A 105 0.75 -13.01 -22.25
N SER A 106 -0.15 -12.24 -21.63
CA SER A 106 -0.32 -10.80 -21.84
C SER A 106 0.37 -10.00 -20.73
N SER A 107 1.72 -10.03 -20.75
CA SER A 107 2.51 -9.45 -19.66
C SER A 107 2.33 -7.93 -19.49
N GLU A 108 2.05 -7.18 -20.56
CA GLU A 108 1.96 -5.72 -20.50
C GLU A 108 0.70 -5.23 -19.76
N LYS A 109 -0.45 -5.81 -20.05
CA LYS A 109 -1.73 -5.45 -19.38
C LYS A 109 -1.68 -5.80 -17.91
N THR A 110 -1.20 -7.00 -17.60
CA THR A 110 -1.14 -7.53 -16.24
C THR A 110 -0.14 -6.75 -15.38
N SER A 111 1.01 -6.36 -15.97
CA SER A 111 2.01 -5.50 -15.31
C SER A 111 1.47 -4.10 -14.98
N LYS A 112 0.71 -3.48 -15.89
CA LYS A 112 0.05 -2.19 -15.63
C LYS A 112 -0.96 -2.27 -14.48
N GLU A 113 -1.75 -3.33 -14.42
CA GLU A 113 -2.71 -3.54 -13.32
C GLU A 113 -1.99 -3.82 -11.99
N LEU A 114 -0.88 -4.56 -12.00
CA LEU A 114 -0.04 -4.76 -10.82
C LEU A 114 0.55 -3.43 -10.30
N SER A 115 1.01 -2.56 -11.21
CA SER A 115 1.50 -1.23 -10.84
C SER A 115 0.43 -0.39 -10.14
N LYS A 116 -0.82 -0.40 -10.66
CA LYS A 116 -1.95 0.27 -9.99
C LYS A 116 -2.25 -0.31 -8.61
N LEU A 117 -2.11 -1.64 -8.47
CA LEU A 117 -2.31 -2.32 -7.20
C LEU A 117 -1.25 -1.91 -6.16
N ASN A 118 0.02 -1.77 -6.58
CA ASN A 118 1.09 -1.27 -5.73
C ASN A 118 0.84 0.17 -5.25
N ILE A 119 0.29 1.04 -6.11
CA ILE A 119 -0.08 2.41 -5.72
C ILE A 119 -1.17 2.39 -4.63
N ILE A 120 -2.17 1.51 -4.75
CA ILE A 120 -3.20 1.34 -3.72
C ILE A 120 -2.57 0.84 -2.41
N ALA A 121 -1.65 -0.12 -2.47
CA ALA A 121 -0.96 -0.64 -1.29
C ALA A 121 -0.16 0.45 -0.57
N GLN A 122 0.55 1.31 -1.30
CA GLN A 122 1.26 2.47 -0.73
C GLN A 122 0.29 3.46 -0.08
N LYS A 123 -0.86 3.75 -0.72
CA LYS A 123 -1.89 4.61 -0.14
C LYS A 123 -2.43 4.04 1.18
N VAL A 124 -2.64 2.72 1.26
CA VAL A 124 -3.05 2.04 2.48
C VAL A 124 -1.99 2.24 3.59
N GLU A 125 -0.70 2.09 3.28
CA GLU A 125 0.38 2.30 4.25
C GLU A 125 0.41 3.75 4.79
N THR A 126 0.22 4.72 3.90
CA THR A 126 0.15 6.14 4.29
C THR A 126 -1.06 6.40 5.20
N LEU A 127 -2.24 5.87 4.87
CA LEU A 127 -3.42 6.00 5.71
C LEU A 127 -3.25 5.31 7.08
N MET A 128 -2.56 4.17 7.12
CA MET A 128 -2.24 3.48 8.38
C MET A 128 -1.29 4.30 9.26
N SER A 129 -0.29 4.97 8.68
CA SER A 129 0.60 5.83 9.45
C SER A 129 -0.17 7.01 10.05
N TYR A 130 -1.02 7.68 9.27
CA TYR A 130 -1.85 8.78 9.77
C TYR A 130 -2.79 8.34 10.88
N GLN A 131 -3.43 7.18 10.73
CA GLN A 131 -4.33 6.64 11.76
C GLN A 131 -3.58 6.23 13.04
N ARG A 132 -2.36 5.75 12.92
CA ARG A 132 -1.51 5.43 14.08
C ARG A 132 -1.11 6.70 14.82
N ASP A 133 -0.73 7.75 14.09
CA ASP A 133 -0.36 9.03 14.68
C ASP A 133 -1.55 9.66 15.41
N GLU A 134 -2.75 9.61 14.83
CA GLU A 134 -3.98 10.06 15.48
C GLU A 134 -4.27 9.32 16.79
N LEU A 135 -4.12 7.99 16.81
CA LEU A 135 -4.35 7.19 18.01
C LEU A 135 -3.33 7.44 19.12
N HIS A 136 -2.17 7.97 18.80
CA HIS A 136 -1.22 8.40 19.83
C HIS A 136 -1.76 9.54 20.68
N TYR A 137 -2.58 10.42 20.08
CA TYR A 137 -3.22 11.55 20.77
C TYR A 137 -4.55 11.16 21.43
N HIS A 138 -5.28 10.21 20.83
CA HIS A 138 -6.60 9.75 21.28
C HIS A 138 -6.53 8.28 21.71
N LYS A 139 -6.12 8.01 22.96
CA LYS A 139 -5.99 6.66 23.52
C LYS A 139 -7.36 5.98 23.64
N ASN A 140 -7.74 5.20 22.61
CA ASN A 140 -8.92 4.34 22.64
C ASN A 140 -8.50 2.91 22.30
N GLU A 141 -8.66 1.99 23.26
CA GLU A 141 -8.23 0.58 23.09
C GLU A 141 -8.94 -0.14 21.94
N ASP A 142 -10.21 0.12 21.72
CA ASP A 142 -10.98 -0.54 20.67
C ASP A 142 -10.51 -0.11 19.28
N ASN A 143 -10.14 1.16 19.14
CA ASN A 143 -9.55 1.68 17.92
C ASN A 143 -8.15 1.07 17.67
N TRP A 144 -7.35 0.83 18.71
CA TRP A 144 -6.07 0.12 18.57
C TRP A 144 -6.26 -1.32 18.12
N LYS A 145 -7.24 -2.05 18.67
CA LYS A 145 -7.57 -3.43 18.24
C LYS A 145 -8.02 -3.44 16.77
N LEU A 146 -8.83 -2.47 16.37
CA LEU A 146 -9.26 -2.32 14.98
C LEU A 146 -8.07 -2.01 14.05
N LEU A 147 -7.22 -1.06 14.40
CA LEU A 147 -6.03 -0.73 13.62
C LEU A 147 -5.10 -1.94 13.47
N ASN A 148 -4.84 -2.69 14.52
CA ASN A 148 -4.01 -3.89 14.47
C ASN A 148 -4.60 -4.94 13.52
N ARG A 149 -5.93 -5.14 13.53
CA ARG A 149 -6.60 -6.04 12.60
C ARG A 149 -6.45 -5.58 11.14
N LEU A 150 -6.61 -4.29 10.87
CA LEU A 150 -6.44 -3.72 9.53
C LEU A 150 -4.97 -3.76 9.09
N THR A 151 -4.03 -3.56 10.00
CA THR A 151 -2.58 -3.67 9.73
C THR A 151 -2.21 -5.11 9.33
N ASN A 152 -2.70 -6.11 10.05
CA ASN A 152 -2.48 -7.51 9.70
C ASN A 152 -3.09 -7.87 8.33
N ARG A 153 -4.26 -7.29 8.03
CA ARG A 153 -4.93 -7.46 6.74
C ARG A 153 -4.11 -6.82 5.60
N ALA A 154 -3.59 -5.61 5.81
CA ALA A 154 -2.71 -4.93 4.86
C ALA A 154 -1.40 -5.69 4.63
N TYR A 155 -0.78 -6.21 5.69
CA TYR A 155 0.41 -7.03 5.61
C TYR A 155 0.19 -8.29 4.77
N ASN A 156 -0.90 -9.02 5.00
CA ASN A 156 -1.25 -10.20 4.21
C ASN A 156 -1.52 -9.86 2.74
N ASN A 157 -2.15 -8.71 2.46
CA ASN A 157 -2.34 -8.23 1.09
C ASN A 157 -1.00 -7.92 0.42
N ARG A 158 -0.05 -7.34 1.13
CA ARG A 158 1.29 -7.05 0.61
C ARG A 158 2.07 -8.32 0.29
N LEU A 159 2.02 -9.32 1.16
CA LEU A 159 2.61 -10.64 0.88
C LEU A 159 1.98 -11.29 -0.37
N PHE A 160 0.66 -11.24 -0.48
CA PHE A 160 -0.03 -11.74 -1.66
C PHE A 160 0.43 -11.03 -2.94
N ILE A 161 0.51 -9.70 -2.93
CA ILE A 161 0.98 -8.88 -4.07
C ILE A 161 2.42 -9.26 -4.44
N SER A 162 3.29 -9.49 -3.46
CA SER A 162 4.68 -9.91 -3.69
C SER A 162 4.73 -11.24 -4.43
N HIS A 163 4.03 -12.26 -3.95
CA HIS A 163 3.96 -13.57 -4.62
C HIS A 163 3.29 -13.48 -6.00
N LEU A 164 2.26 -12.66 -6.13
CA LEU A 164 1.60 -12.43 -7.41
C LEU A 164 2.53 -11.76 -8.43
N SER A 165 3.38 -10.82 -7.98
CA SER A 165 4.36 -10.18 -8.87
C SER A 165 5.38 -11.18 -9.41
N ASN A 166 5.82 -12.15 -8.62
CA ASN A 166 6.71 -13.22 -9.07
C ASN A 166 6.05 -14.09 -10.17
N ILE A 167 4.74 -14.31 -10.09
CA ILE A 167 3.98 -15.01 -11.12
C ILE A 167 3.80 -14.16 -12.39
N ILE A 168 3.68 -12.85 -12.26
CA ILE A 168 3.43 -11.93 -13.38
C ILE A 168 4.71 -11.65 -14.17
N TYR A 169 5.84 -11.46 -13.49
CA TYR A 169 7.13 -11.12 -14.13
C TYR A 169 7.91 -12.33 -14.62
N LEU A 170 7.23 -13.40 -15.01
CA LEU A 170 7.89 -14.53 -15.69
C LEU A 170 8.52 -14.08 -17.01
N PRO A 171 9.68 -14.65 -17.40
CA PRO A 171 10.32 -14.35 -18.67
C PRO A 171 9.40 -14.60 -19.86
N LYS A 172 9.41 -13.70 -20.86
CA LYS A 172 8.45 -13.67 -21.98
C LYS A 172 8.42 -14.94 -22.87
N HIS A 173 9.46 -15.74 -22.82
CA HIS A 173 9.61 -16.93 -23.68
C HIS A 173 9.48 -18.25 -22.92
N THR A 174 8.94 -18.21 -21.70
CA THR A 174 8.83 -19.40 -20.87
C THR A 174 7.58 -20.20 -21.26
N SER A 175 7.76 -21.33 -21.88
CA SER A 175 6.70 -22.30 -22.08
C SER A 175 6.66 -23.26 -20.88
N ILE A 176 5.66 -23.10 -20.02
CA ILE A 176 5.44 -23.98 -18.87
C ILE A 176 4.36 -25.00 -19.26
N ALA A 177 4.74 -26.27 -19.37
CA ALA A 177 3.80 -27.33 -19.60
C ALA A 177 3.32 -27.95 -18.29
N PHE A 178 2.02 -27.78 -18.00
CA PHE A 178 1.36 -28.43 -16.87
C PHE A 178 0.76 -29.77 -17.36
N ASP A 179 0.84 -30.80 -16.52
CA ASP A 179 0.13 -32.05 -16.74
C ASP A 179 -1.39 -31.91 -16.51
N ALA A 180 -2.17 -32.95 -16.84
CA ALA A 180 -3.63 -32.88 -16.70
C ALA A 180 -4.08 -32.68 -15.24
N ASN A 181 -3.41 -33.31 -14.28
CA ASN A 181 -3.75 -33.22 -12.85
C ASN A 181 -3.40 -31.82 -12.27
N GLU A 182 -2.25 -31.29 -12.68
CA GLU A 182 -1.83 -29.94 -12.31
C GLU A 182 -2.79 -28.87 -12.85
N LYS A 183 -3.22 -29.01 -14.15
CA LYS A 183 -4.21 -28.11 -14.74
C LYS A 183 -5.52 -28.11 -13.98
N ILE A 184 -6.05 -29.28 -13.62
CA ILE A 184 -7.26 -29.41 -12.82
C ILE A 184 -7.07 -28.77 -11.45
N ALA A 185 -5.94 -29.00 -10.81
CA ALA A 185 -5.62 -28.40 -9.51
C ALA A 185 -5.56 -26.88 -9.56
N LEU A 186 -4.90 -26.30 -10.59
CA LEU A 186 -4.81 -24.87 -10.82
C LEU A 186 -6.19 -24.24 -11.08
N ILE A 187 -7.03 -24.87 -11.89
CA ILE A 187 -8.42 -24.45 -12.16
C ILE A 187 -9.22 -24.41 -10.86
N ASN A 188 -9.14 -25.45 -10.04
CA ASN A 188 -9.88 -25.51 -8.78
C ASN A 188 -9.44 -24.41 -7.79
N ILE A 189 -8.13 -24.16 -7.69
CA ILE A 189 -7.60 -23.07 -6.83
C ILE A 189 -8.04 -21.71 -7.37
N SER A 190 -7.91 -21.50 -8.67
CA SER A 190 -8.32 -20.24 -9.33
C SER A 190 -9.81 -19.96 -9.15
N ASN A 191 -10.65 -20.97 -9.33
CA ASN A 191 -12.10 -20.86 -9.11
C ASN A 191 -12.47 -20.61 -7.65
N SER A 192 -11.73 -21.21 -6.71
CA SER A 192 -11.91 -20.96 -5.28
C SER A 192 -11.64 -19.48 -4.91
N ILE A 193 -10.58 -18.89 -5.49
CA ILE A 193 -10.25 -17.48 -5.29
C ILE A 193 -11.27 -16.55 -5.98
N ASN A 194 -11.71 -16.92 -7.18
CA ASN A 194 -12.79 -16.19 -7.86
C ASN A 194 -14.11 -16.24 -7.06
N GLY A 195 -14.37 -17.34 -6.37
CA GLY A 195 -15.51 -17.50 -5.46
C GLY A 195 -15.54 -16.46 -4.34
N ILE A 196 -14.37 -15.99 -3.87
CA ILE A 196 -14.28 -14.90 -2.90
C ILE A 196 -14.87 -13.61 -3.48
N ILE A 197 -14.56 -13.31 -4.75
CA ILE A 197 -15.05 -12.09 -5.43
C ILE A 197 -16.57 -12.14 -5.64
N GLN A 198 -17.10 -13.31 -6.03
CA GLN A 198 -18.49 -13.48 -6.44
C GLN A 198 -19.43 -13.74 -5.25
N LYS A 199 -18.98 -14.53 -4.29
CA LYS A 199 -19.83 -15.08 -3.21
C LYS A 199 -19.33 -14.71 -1.81
N GLY A 200 -18.18 -14.03 -1.69
CA GLY A 200 -17.55 -13.74 -0.40
C GLY A 200 -17.05 -14.98 0.36
N SER A 201 -17.04 -16.15 -0.27
CA SER A 201 -16.68 -17.42 0.37
C SER A 201 -15.45 -18.05 -0.27
N PHE A 202 -14.57 -18.60 0.56
CA PHE A 202 -13.37 -19.32 0.15
C PHE A 202 -13.59 -20.83 0.32
N ALA A 203 -13.59 -21.57 -0.80
CA ALA A 203 -13.72 -23.03 -0.79
C ALA A 203 -12.35 -23.69 -0.67
N ARG A 204 -12.09 -24.39 0.43
CA ARG A 204 -10.79 -25.06 0.65
C ARG A 204 -10.55 -26.20 -0.34
N GLN A 205 -9.40 -26.16 -1.03
CA GLN A 205 -9.03 -27.10 -2.10
C GLN A 205 -7.90 -28.05 -1.65
N LYS A 206 -8.13 -28.83 -0.56
CA LYS A 206 -7.11 -29.71 0.05
C LYS A 206 -6.50 -30.72 -0.96
N LYS A 207 -7.33 -31.34 -1.81
CA LYS A 207 -6.87 -32.30 -2.83
C LYS A 207 -5.97 -31.61 -3.86
N SER A 208 -6.39 -30.49 -4.42
CA SER A 208 -5.61 -29.73 -5.42
C SER A 208 -4.27 -29.27 -4.87
N ILE A 209 -4.23 -28.83 -3.59
CA ILE A 209 -2.98 -28.48 -2.91
C ILE A 209 -2.07 -29.70 -2.73
N ALA A 210 -2.60 -30.85 -2.37
CA ALA A 210 -1.81 -32.08 -2.23
C ALA A 210 -1.21 -32.49 -3.59
N THR A 211 -1.98 -32.42 -4.66
CA THR A 211 -1.50 -32.69 -6.04
C THR A 211 -0.34 -31.78 -6.43
N LEU A 212 -0.48 -30.45 -6.25
CA LEU A 212 0.60 -29.52 -6.58
C LEU A 212 1.84 -29.72 -5.71
N LYS A 213 1.68 -30.01 -4.42
CA LYS A 213 2.82 -30.33 -3.54
C LYS A 213 3.55 -31.61 -3.94
N SER A 214 2.84 -32.66 -4.35
CA SER A 214 3.47 -33.90 -4.83
C SER A 214 4.21 -33.68 -6.14
N SER A 215 3.63 -32.88 -7.05
CA SER A 215 4.27 -32.49 -8.30
C SER A 215 5.61 -31.79 -8.07
N VAL A 216 5.66 -30.78 -7.18
CA VAL A 216 6.91 -30.08 -6.84
C VAL A 216 7.96 -31.02 -6.27
N LYS A 217 7.57 -32.02 -5.45
CA LYS A 217 8.50 -32.99 -4.87
C LYS A 217 9.09 -33.98 -5.87
N GLN A 218 8.40 -34.21 -6.99
CA GLN A 218 8.81 -35.12 -8.04
C GLN A 218 9.62 -34.47 -9.17
N MET A 219 9.74 -33.13 -9.15
CA MET A 219 10.52 -32.40 -10.13
C MET A 219 12.00 -32.49 -9.79
N ASP A 220 12.78 -33.16 -10.62
CA ASP A 220 14.23 -33.17 -10.58
C ASP A 220 14.82 -31.82 -10.96
N GLU A 221 16.09 -31.57 -10.56
CA GLU A 221 16.83 -30.30 -10.67
C GLU A 221 17.10 -29.78 -12.10
N PHE A 222 16.39 -30.23 -13.13
CA PHE A 222 16.60 -29.79 -14.50
C PHE A 222 15.94 -28.41 -14.78
N ASP A 223 16.62 -27.54 -15.50
CA ASP A 223 16.35 -26.09 -15.71
C ASP A 223 14.88 -25.73 -16.04
N GLN A 224 14.18 -26.49 -16.87
CA GLN A 224 12.77 -26.25 -17.21
C GLN A 224 11.80 -26.58 -16.09
N ASN A 225 12.14 -27.52 -15.23
CA ASN A 225 11.35 -27.94 -14.08
C ASN A 225 11.48 -26.95 -12.92
N GLN A 226 12.62 -26.25 -12.80
CA GLN A 226 12.86 -25.29 -11.74
C GLN A 226 11.89 -24.10 -11.81
N MET A 227 11.63 -23.58 -13.02
CA MET A 227 10.70 -22.46 -13.18
C MET A 227 9.25 -22.87 -12.91
N LYS A 228 8.84 -24.06 -13.34
CA LYS A 228 7.52 -24.64 -13.04
C LYS A 228 7.34 -24.84 -11.52
N SER A 229 8.36 -25.40 -10.88
CA SER A 229 8.40 -25.62 -9.44
C SER A 229 8.26 -24.30 -8.67
N THR A 230 9.02 -23.27 -9.04
CA THR A 230 8.93 -21.93 -8.45
C THR A 230 7.53 -21.34 -8.61
N LEU A 231 6.94 -21.42 -9.80
CA LEU A 231 5.60 -20.92 -10.04
C LEU A 231 4.54 -21.61 -9.19
N ILE A 232 4.60 -22.95 -9.11
CA ILE A 232 3.67 -23.73 -8.28
C ILE A 232 3.86 -23.35 -6.81
N TYR A 233 5.10 -23.15 -6.37
CA TYR A 233 5.41 -22.73 -5.00
C TYR A 233 4.80 -21.37 -4.67
N GLU A 234 4.92 -20.39 -5.57
CA GLU A 234 4.30 -19.06 -5.39
C GLU A 234 2.76 -19.15 -5.27
N ILE A 235 2.14 -20.00 -6.09
CA ILE A 235 0.68 -20.25 -6.01
C ILE A 235 0.30 -20.90 -4.68
N LEU A 236 1.11 -21.85 -4.19
CA LEU A 236 0.88 -22.48 -2.89
C LEU A 236 1.03 -21.50 -1.73
N LEU A 237 1.97 -20.55 -1.80
CA LEU A 237 2.13 -19.50 -0.80
C LEU A 237 0.93 -18.54 -0.79
N ILE A 238 0.46 -18.12 -1.95
CA ILE A 238 -0.76 -17.33 -2.10
C ILE A 238 -1.94 -18.05 -1.46
N TYR A 239 -2.11 -19.34 -1.80
CA TYR A 239 -3.19 -20.13 -1.21
C TYR A 239 -3.08 -20.22 0.32
N LYS A 240 -1.88 -20.42 0.87
CA LYS A 240 -1.62 -20.48 2.30
C LYS A 240 -2.01 -19.18 3.02
N ILE A 241 -1.72 -18.03 2.42
CA ILE A 241 -2.13 -16.71 2.94
C ILE A 241 -3.66 -16.65 3.03
N LEU A 242 -4.37 -17.08 1.99
CA LEU A 242 -5.82 -17.08 1.96
C LEU A 242 -6.42 -18.10 2.95
N ASP A 243 -5.88 -19.31 3.00
CA ASP A 243 -6.37 -20.34 3.93
C ASP A 243 -6.24 -19.88 5.38
N SER A 244 -5.11 -19.23 5.76
CA SER A 244 -4.93 -18.66 7.10
C SER A 244 -5.92 -17.52 7.39
N ARG A 245 -6.30 -16.73 6.39
CA ARG A 245 -7.25 -15.63 6.52
C ARG A 245 -8.70 -16.08 6.70
N TYR A 246 -9.09 -17.14 5.99
CA TYR A 246 -10.44 -17.71 6.02
C TYR A 246 -10.56 -18.95 6.92
N ALA A 247 -9.54 -19.24 7.73
CA ALA A 247 -9.50 -20.37 8.67
C ALA A 247 -10.36 -20.16 9.94
N LYS A 248 -10.98 -18.96 10.09
CA LYS A 248 -11.79 -18.61 11.25
C LYS A 248 -13.24 -19.00 11.07
#